data_df5099c227681eade4fdab3e1bc739ef
#
_entry.id   df5099c227681eade4fdab3e1bc739ef
#
_cell.length_a   1.000
_cell.length_b   1.000
_cell.length_c   1.000
_cell.angle_alpha   90.00
_cell.angle_beta   90.00
_cell.angle_gamma   90.00
#
_symmetry.space_group_name_H-M   'P 1'
#
loop_
_entity.id
_entity.type
_entity.pdbx_description
1 polymer ?
#
loop_
_entity_poly.entity_id
_entity_poly.type
_entity_poly.pdbx_seq_one_letter_code
_entity_poly.pdbx_strand_id
1 'polypeptide(L)'
;MYLTALDERVSAAIVSGYLTSFRAYALDTGNFCGSQFLPGIYRYADVADLHGLIAPRPLLIQAGCADRGFPIKASRDAQTHLANIYTAAGVPDRLERAEFDGGHEFHLSTALTFIDRWLMAQ
;
A
#
# COMPACT_ATOMS: atom_id res chain seq x y z
N MET A 1 -1.31 7.35 1.15
CA MET A 1 0.15 7.09 1.11
C MET A 1 0.95 8.28 1.62
N TYR A 2 1.15 9.38 0.88
CA TYR A 2 2.01 10.50 1.28
C TYR A 2 1.69 11.09 2.67
N LEU A 3 0.41 11.37 2.95
CA LEU A 3 0.02 11.88 4.27
C LEU A 3 0.52 10.98 5.40
N THR A 4 0.25 9.69 5.32
CA THR A 4 0.66 8.73 6.36
C THR A 4 2.18 8.60 6.45
N ALA A 5 2.89 8.64 5.32
CA ALA A 5 4.35 8.59 5.32
C ALA A 5 4.99 9.79 6.03
N LEU A 6 4.38 10.97 5.92
CA LEU A 6 4.94 12.24 6.42
C LEU A 6 4.40 12.67 7.78
N ASP A 7 3.20 12.22 8.18
CA ASP A 7 2.54 12.63 9.42
C ASP A 7 2.53 11.48 10.44
N GLU A 8 3.40 11.57 11.44
CA GLU A 8 3.55 10.55 12.49
C GLU A 8 2.34 10.43 13.42
N ARG A 9 1.42 11.39 13.40
CA ARG A 9 0.16 11.33 14.17
C ARG A 9 -0.80 10.28 13.61
N VAL A 10 -0.62 9.85 12.37
CA VAL A 10 -1.39 8.75 11.78
C VAL A 10 -0.83 7.44 12.32
N SER A 11 -1.53 6.81 13.26
CA SER A 11 -1.05 5.64 14.00
C SER A 11 -1.17 4.31 13.23
N ALA A 12 -2.06 4.22 12.25
CA ALA A 12 -2.23 3.05 11.37
C ALA A 12 -2.81 3.49 10.02
N ALA A 13 -2.66 2.67 8.98
CA ALA A 13 -3.19 2.98 7.66
C ALA A 13 -3.78 1.76 6.94
N ILE A 14 -4.80 2.01 6.15
CA ILE A 14 -5.35 1.05 5.18
C ILE A 14 -5.18 1.68 3.79
N VAL A 15 -4.54 0.95 2.89
CA VAL A 15 -4.36 1.36 1.49
C VAL A 15 -5.04 0.35 0.59
N SER A 16 -6.12 0.78 -0.06
CA SER A 16 -6.92 -0.06 -0.94
C SER A 16 -6.62 0.26 -2.40
N GLY A 17 -6.18 -0.74 -3.17
CA GLY A 17 -5.96 -0.66 -4.62
C GLY A 17 -4.81 0.27 -5.05
N TYR A 18 -3.82 0.58 -4.20
CA TYR A 18 -2.75 1.51 -4.58
C TYR A 18 -1.32 0.99 -4.30
N LEU A 19 -1.14 -0.24 -3.89
CA LEU A 19 0.21 -0.81 -3.84
C LEU A 19 0.55 -1.42 -5.22
N THR A 20 1.50 -0.81 -5.90
CA THR A 20 1.91 -1.13 -7.28
C THR A 20 3.34 -0.63 -7.53
N SER A 21 3.75 -0.47 -8.78
CA SER A 21 4.90 0.34 -9.18
C SER A 21 4.46 1.51 -10.05
N PHE A 22 5.22 2.59 -10.06
CA PHE A 22 4.96 3.73 -10.95
C PHE A 22 4.94 3.28 -12.42
N ARG A 23 5.81 2.34 -12.79
CA ARG A 23 5.82 1.79 -14.13
C ARG A 23 4.51 1.08 -14.49
N ALA A 24 4.08 0.12 -13.68
CA ALA A 24 2.87 -0.67 -13.95
C ALA A 24 1.63 0.22 -13.98
N TYR A 25 1.51 1.15 -13.05
CA TYR A 25 0.37 2.06 -12.95
C TYR A 25 0.36 3.11 -14.07
N ALA A 26 1.48 3.82 -14.28
CA ALA A 26 1.49 4.98 -15.16
C ALA A 26 1.82 4.64 -16.62
N LEU A 27 2.76 3.74 -16.85
CA LEU A 27 3.27 3.45 -18.20
C LEU A 27 2.57 2.25 -18.83
N ASP A 28 2.47 1.14 -18.12
CA ASP A 28 1.96 -0.10 -18.69
C ASP A 28 0.43 -0.12 -18.80
N THR A 29 -0.29 0.46 -17.83
CA THR A 29 -1.77 0.58 -17.89
C THR A 29 -2.25 1.88 -18.49
N GLY A 30 -1.37 2.88 -18.62
CA GLY A 30 -1.74 4.23 -19.09
C GLY A 30 -2.65 5.00 -18.14
N ASN A 31 -2.77 4.57 -16.89
CA ASN A 31 -3.63 5.20 -15.87
C ASN A 31 -2.89 6.34 -15.15
N PHE A 32 -2.41 7.31 -15.92
CA PHE A 32 -1.60 8.40 -15.39
C PHE A 32 -2.47 9.54 -14.85
N CYS A 33 -2.42 9.76 -13.53
CA CYS A 33 -2.90 10.97 -12.89
C CYS A 33 -1.73 11.79 -12.34
N GLY A 34 -1.42 12.91 -12.96
CA GLY A 34 -0.26 13.74 -12.61
C GLY A 34 -0.26 14.26 -11.17
N SER A 35 -1.44 14.36 -10.53
CA SER A 35 -1.56 14.77 -9.12
C SER A 35 -1.00 13.76 -8.12
N GLN A 36 -0.73 12.53 -8.54
CA GLN A 36 -0.22 11.47 -7.69
C GLN A 36 1.30 11.34 -7.74
N PHE A 37 1.96 12.14 -8.56
CA PHE A 37 3.40 12.07 -8.77
C PHE A 37 4.08 13.35 -8.32
N LEU A 38 5.03 13.21 -7.41
CA LEU A 38 5.99 14.27 -7.14
C LEU A 38 7.01 14.32 -8.29
N PRO A 39 7.28 15.49 -8.87
CA PRO A 39 8.27 15.62 -9.94
C PRO A 39 9.61 15.00 -9.55
N GLY A 40 10.08 14.05 -10.35
CA GLY A 40 11.38 13.41 -10.16
C GLY A 40 11.41 12.29 -9.11
N ILE A 41 10.32 11.98 -8.41
CA ILE A 41 10.31 10.96 -7.34
C ILE A 41 10.78 9.59 -7.82
N TYR A 42 10.42 9.19 -9.03
CA TYR A 42 10.80 7.89 -9.61
C TYR A 42 12.31 7.68 -9.78
N ARG A 43 13.12 8.72 -9.66
CA ARG A 43 14.58 8.62 -9.63
C ARG A 43 15.12 8.09 -8.30
N TYR A 44 14.33 8.13 -7.26
CA TYR A 44 14.75 7.87 -5.88
C TYR A 44 13.95 6.76 -5.19
N ALA A 45 12.67 6.62 -5.55
CA ALA A 45 11.75 5.73 -4.86
C ALA A 45 10.64 5.26 -5.81
N ASP A 46 10.12 4.07 -5.56
CA ASP A 46 8.88 3.57 -6.15
C ASP A 46 7.77 3.54 -5.09
N VAL A 47 6.57 3.16 -5.48
CA VAL A 47 5.37 3.15 -4.62
C VAL A 47 5.59 2.33 -3.35
N ALA A 48 6.25 1.17 -3.44
CA ALA A 48 6.55 0.34 -2.27
C ALA A 48 7.49 1.02 -1.26
N ASP A 49 8.49 1.78 -1.74
CA ASP A 49 9.40 2.54 -0.87
C ASP A 49 8.65 3.62 -0.10
N LEU A 50 7.73 4.32 -0.78
CA LEU A 50 6.91 5.35 -0.15
C LEU A 50 5.96 4.77 0.91
N HIS A 51 5.40 3.57 0.67
CA HIS A 51 4.64 2.85 1.69
C HIS A 51 5.55 2.36 2.83
N GLY A 52 6.79 2.03 2.52
CA GLY A 52 7.80 1.64 3.50
C GLY A 52 8.10 2.70 4.55
N LEU A 53 7.94 3.99 4.22
CA LEU A 53 8.07 5.11 5.17
C LEU A 53 6.99 5.10 6.28
N ILE A 54 5.95 4.29 6.14
CA ILE A 54 4.93 4.11 7.18
C ILE A 54 5.46 3.25 8.33
N ALA A 55 6.39 2.34 8.06
CA ALA A 55 6.98 1.52 9.10
C ALA A 55 7.60 2.40 10.23
N PRO A 56 7.50 2.00 11.51
CA PRO A 56 7.00 0.72 12.02
C PRO A 56 5.48 0.68 12.32
N ARG A 57 4.71 1.63 11.83
CA ARG A 57 3.26 1.72 12.06
C ARG A 57 2.50 0.65 11.27
N PRO A 58 1.38 0.12 11.81
CA PRO A 58 0.57 -0.89 11.13
C PRO A 58 0.05 -0.40 9.77
N LEU A 59 0.14 -1.27 8.77
CA LEU A 59 -0.32 -1.01 7.41
C LEU A 59 -1.07 -2.23 6.86
N LEU A 60 -2.32 -2.03 6.45
CA LEU A 60 -3.07 -3.01 5.68
C LEU A 60 -3.07 -2.62 4.20
N ILE A 61 -2.65 -3.53 3.35
CA ILE A 61 -2.81 -3.44 1.90
C ILE A 61 -3.98 -4.28 1.45
N GLN A 62 -4.94 -3.68 0.78
CA GLN A 62 -6.06 -4.37 0.14
C GLN A 62 -5.89 -4.34 -1.38
N ALA A 63 -6.08 -5.48 -2.05
CA ALA A 63 -5.93 -5.60 -3.49
C ALA A 63 -7.01 -6.50 -4.10
N GLY A 64 -7.80 -5.95 -5.00
CA GLY A 64 -8.77 -6.71 -5.79
C GLY A 64 -8.09 -7.50 -6.90
N CYS A 65 -8.39 -8.79 -7.01
CA CYS A 65 -7.76 -9.66 -8.02
C CYS A 65 -8.16 -9.29 -9.46
N ALA A 66 -9.30 -8.62 -9.64
CA ALA A 66 -9.82 -8.15 -10.93
C ALA A 66 -9.62 -6.64 -11.16
N ASP A 67 -8.78 -5.97 -10.36
CA ASP A 67 -8.49 -4.55 -10.52
C ASP A 67 -7.72 -4.31 -11.83
N ARG A 68 -8.34 -3.55 -12.74
CA ARG A 68 -7.76 -3.24 -14.07
C ARG A 68 -6.79 -2.04 -14.02
N GLY A 69 -6.94 -1.17 -13.04
CA GLY A 69 -6.09 0.01 -12.88
C GLY A 69 -4.79 -0.32 -12.13
N PHE A 70 -4.85 -1.31 -11.24
CA PHE A 70 -3.74 -1.73 -10.39
C PHE A 70 -3.57 -3.25 -10.44
N PRO A 71 -2.88 -3.76 -11.49
CA PRO A 71 -2.79 -5.20 -11.74
C PRO A 71 -2.25 -5.96 -10.54
N ILE A 72 -2.93 -7.03 -10.15
CA ILE A 72 -2.61 -7.84 -8.97
C ILE A 72 -1.16 -8.34 -8.96
N LYS A 73 -0.60 -8.66 -10.13
CA LYS A 73 0.81 -9.07 -10.24
C LYS A 73 1.75 -7.96 -9.75
N ALA A 74 1.57 -6.73 -10.23
CA ALA A 74 2.39 -5.60 -9.82
C ALA A 74 2.24 -5.30 -8.32
N SER A 75 1.02 -5.46 -7.78
CA SER A 75 0.76 -5.35 -6.35
C SER A 75 1.48 -6.42 -5.53
N ARG A 76 1.55 -7.66 -6.00
CA ARG A 76 2.29 -8.74 -5.32
C ARG A 76 3.80 -8.51 -5.35
N ASP A 77 4.34 -8.08 -6.49
CA ASP A 77 5.76 -7.76 -6.63
C ASP A 77 6.16 -6.61 -5.67
N ALA A 78 5.36 -5.55 -5.61
CA ALA A 78 5.55 -4.42 -4.70
C ALA A 78 5.40 -4.83 -3.22
N GLN A 79 4.47 -5.75 -2.90
CA GLN A 79 4.30 -6.30 -1.55
C GLN A 79 5.56 -7.04 -1.07
N THR A 80 6.20 -7.79 -1.95
CA THR A 80 7.44 -8.50 -1.61
C THR A 80 8.54 -7.51 -1.18
N HIS A 81 8.68 -6.41 -1.90
CA HIS A 81 9.64 -5.36 -1.55
C HIS A 81 9.27 -4.67 -0.23
N LEU A 82 8.00 -4.31 -0.06
CA LEU A 82 7.48 -3.68 1.17
C LEU A 82 7.66 -4.57 2.40
N ALA A 83 7.45 -5.89 2.26
CA ALA A 83 7.67 -6.86 3.34
C ALA A 83 9.13 -6.90 3.82
N ASN A 84 10.10 -6.74 2.90
CA ASN A 84 11.51 -6.64 3.28
C ASN A 84 11.79 -5.39 4.11
N ILE A 85 11.13 -4.26 3.81
CA ILE A 85 11.27 -3.02 4.58
C ILE A 85 10.72 -3.22 6.01
N TYR A 86 9.52 -3.79 6.16
CA TYR A 86 8.94 -4.07 7.48
C TYR A 86 9.75 -5.09 8.28
N THR A 87 10.33 -6.08 7.61
CA THR A 87 11.25 -7.04 8.23
C THR A 87 12.52 -6.35 8.73
N ALA A 88 13.12 -5.49 7.91
CA ALA A 88 14.30 -4.73 8.30
C ALA A 88 14.01 -3.74 9.46
N ALA A 89 12.78 -3.21 9.53
CA ALA A 89 12.32 -2.41 10.66
C ALA A 89 12.00 -3.22 11.93
N GLY A 90 12.09 -4.57 11.90
CA GLY A 90 11.83 -5.45 13.04
C GLY A 90 10.34 -5.65 13.38
N VAL A 91 9.44 -5.31 12.47
CA VAL A 91 7.98 -5.35 12.69
C VAL A 91 7.21 -5.99 11.52
N PRO A 92 7.61 -7.19 11.05
CA PRO A 92 6.99 -7.81 9.88
C PRO A 92 5.50 -8.11 10.07
N ASP A 93 5.05 -8.34 11.30
CA ASP A 93 3.67 -8.59 11.70
C ASP A 93 2.76 -7.36 11.63
N ARG A 94 3.33 -6.17 11.47
CA ARG A 94 2.57 -4.92 11.29
C ARG A 94 2.23 -4.60 9.84
N LEU A 95 2.69 -5.41 8.90
CA LEU A 95 2.28 -5.34 7.50
C LEU A 95 1.30 -6.47 7.21
N GLU A 96 0.05 -6.10 6.94
CA GLU A 96 -1.01 -7.04 6.57
C GLU A 96 -1.38 -6.90 5.09
N ARG A 97 -1.84 -8.00 4.49
CA ARG A 97 -2.34 -8.02 3.12
C ARG A 97 -3.67 -8.75 3.04
N ALA A 98 -4.62 -8.17 2.33
CA ALA A 98 -5.88 -8.77 1.96
C ALA A 98 -6.05 -8.74 0.44
N GLU A 99 -6.01 -9.90 -0.21
CA GLU A 99 -6.47 -10.07 -1.59
C GLU A 99 -7.92 -10.56 -1.58
N PHE A 100 -8.74 -10.00 -2.45
CA PHE A 100 -10.15 -10.36 -2.53
C PHE A 100 -10.62 -10.47 -3.99
N ASP A 101 -11.68 -11.22 -4.18
CA ASP A 101 -12.33 -11.36 -5.49
C ASP A 101 -13.20 -10.13 -5.76
N GLY A 102 -12.60 -9.14 -6.42
CA GLY A 102 -13.20 -7.84 -6.71
C GLY A 102 -12.30 -6.96 -7.55
N GLY A 103 -12.78 -5.78 -7.87
CA GLY A 103 -12.08 -4.76 -8.65
C GLY A 103 -11.37 -3.71 -7.78
N HIS A 104 -11.41 -2.46 -8.27
CA HIS A 104 -10.88 -1.30 -7.56
C HIS A 104 -11.88 -0.81 -6.52
N GLU A 105 -11.89 -1.43 -5.34
CA GLU A 105 -12.86 -1.14 -4.28
C GLU A 105 -12.26 -1.31 -2.89
N PHE A 106 -12.94 -0.75 -1.90
CA PHE A 106 -12.57 -0.89 -0.49
C PHE A 106 -13.20 -2.14 0.11
N HIS A 107 -12.41 -3.01 0.70
CA HIS A 107 -12.88 -4.27 1.28
C HIS A 107 -13.15 -4.11 2.78
N LEU A 108 -14.42 -3.85 3.12
CA LEU A 108 -14.84 -3.44 4.47
C LEU A 108 -14.50 -4.48 5.56
N SER A 109 -14.75 -5.77 5.31
CA SER A 109 -14.56 -6.80 6.36
C SER A 109 -13.12 -6.89 6.85
N THR A 110 -12.14 -6.86 5.95
CA THR A 110 -10.72 -6.89 6.34
C THR A 110 -10.29 -5.57 6.99
N ALA A 111 -10.87 -4.44 6.57
CA ALA A 111 -10.62 -3.15 7.19
C ALA A 111 -11.09 -3.11 8.65
N LEU A 112 -12.29 -3.63 8.96
CA LEU A 112 -12.81 -3.69 10.32
C LEU A 112 -11.94 -4.56 11.23
N THR A 113 -11.54 -5.74 10.76
CA THR A 113 -10.63 -6.62 11.51
C THR A 113 -9.29 -5.95 11.82
N PHE A 114 -8.74 -5.22 10.87
CA PHE A 114 -7.50 -4.45 11.06
C PHE A 114 -7.66 -3.31 12.07
N ILE A 115 -8.76 -2.56 11.98
CA ILE A 115 -9.08 -1.47 12.90
C ILE A 115 -9.24 -2.01 14.34
N ASP A 116 -9.99 -3.08 14.51
CA ASP A 116 -10.18 -3.70 15.83
C ASP A 116 -8.85 -4.11 16.44
N ARG A 117 -7.97 -4.73 15.66
CA ARG A 117 -6.66 -5.18 16.11
C ARG A 117 -5.73 -4.05 16.52
N TRP A 118 -5.66 -2.99 15.73
CA TRP A 118 -4.59 -1.99 15.86
C TRP A 118 -5.02 -0.67 16.51
N LEU A 119 -6.32 -0.37 16.52
CA LEU A 119 -6.84 0.89 17.04
C LEU A 119 -7.78 0.72 18.23
N MET A 120 -8.50 -0.42 18.35
CA MET A 120 -9.49 -0.62 19.41
C MET A 120 -8.96 -1.50 20.55
N ALA A 121 -7.97 -2.33 20.31
CA ALA A 121 -7.41 -3.27 21.31
C ALA A 121 -6.30 -2.64 22.20
N GLN A 122 -6.26 -1.30 22.31
CA GLN A 122 -5.30 -0.60 23.19
C GLN A 122 -5.82 -0.41 24.60
#